data_f8ebac42f6b611dd333df08643e61da8
#
_entry.id   f8ebac42f6b611dd333df08643e61da8
#
_cell.length_a   1.000
_cell.length_b   1.000
_cell.length_c   1.000
_cell.angle_alpha   90.00
_cell.angle_beta   90.00
_cell.angle_gamma   90.00
#
_symmetry.space_group_name_H-M   'P 1'
#
loop_
_entity.id
_entity.type
_entity.pdbx_description
1 polymer ?
#
loop_
_entity_poly.entity_id
_entity_poly.type
_entity_poly.pdbx_seq_one_letter_code
_entity_poly.pdbx_strand_id
1 'polypeptide(L)'
;MAEVTDDEWKDLLNLIRKLEMCLKSVFSADLCNWSCLMNSFFKEPEPCPHLHIHVRPRYRNPVVINGNTYSDDSFGHHYSTKKSAPISIEDMQAVFIRMKSWLNS
;
A
#
# COMPACT_ATOMS: atom_id res chain seq x y z
N MET A 1 10.15 15.08 6.19
CA MET A 1 10.92 13.98 6.86
C MET A 1 11.82 14.47 7.98
N ALA A 2 12.53 15.59 7.79
CA ALA A 2 13.47 16.09 8.81
C ALA A 2 12.82 16.51 10.14
N GLU A 3 11.53 16.82 10.12
CA GLU A 3 10.78 17.27 11.30
C GLU A 3 10.09 16.12 12.06
N VAL A 4 10.20 14.90 11.57
CA VAL A 4 9.62 13.72 12.23
C VAL A 4 10.40 13.45 13.52
N THR A 5 9.67 13.30 14.63
CA THR A 5 10.29 12.97 15.93
C THR A 5 10.71 11.50 15.98
N ASP A 6 11.60 11.17 16.91
CA ASP A 6 12.03 9.79 17.14
C ASP A 6 10.84 8.88 17.49
N ASP A 7 9.91 9.38 18.31
CA ASP A 7 8.73 8.61 18.71
C ASP A 7 7.79 8.37 17.52
N GLU A 8 7.58 9.37 16.68
CA GLU A 8 6.79 9.23 15.45
C GLU A 8 7.43 8.23 14.50
N TRP A 9 8.76 8.27 14.35
CA TRP A 9 9.50 7.33 13.52
C TRP A 9 9.36 5.89 14.03
N LYS A 10 9.41 5.71 15.35
CA LYS A 10 9.24 4.42 16.00
C LYS A 10 7.84 3.85 15.75
N ASP A 11 6.82 4.68 15.87
CA ASP A 11 5.43 4.29 15.59
C ASP A 11 5.26 3.90 14.12
N LEU A 12 5.86 4.66 13.21
CA LEU A 12 5.84 4.35 11.79
C LEU A 12 6.52 2.99 11.50
N LEU A 13 7.67 2.74 12.11
CA LEU A 13 8.38 1.47 11.94
C LEU A 13 7.52 0.28 12.40
N ASN A 14 6.83 0.43 13.52
CA ASN A 14 5.91 -0.60 14.02
C ASN A 14 4.75 -0.83 13.06
N LEU A 15 4.20 0.24 12.50
CA LEU A 15 3.13 0.16 11.49
C LEU A 15 3.62 -0.52 10.22
N ILE A 16 4.81 -0.17 9.74
CA ILE A 16 5.40 -0.78 8.54
C ILE A 16 5.51 -2.30 8.73
N ARG A 17 6.07 -2.73 9.84
CA ARG A 17 6.23 -4.16 10.14
C ARG A 17 4.90 -4.89 10.17
N LYS A 18 3.92 -4.31 10.86
CA LYS A 18 2.60 -4.90 11.01
C LYS A 18 1.87 -4.99 9.67
N LEU A 19 1.93 -3.93 8.86
CA LEU A 19 1.26 -3.89 7.57
C LEU A 19 1.90 -4.84 6.56
N GLU A 20 3.22 -4.92 6.49
CA GLU A 20 3.91 -5.86 5.61
C GLU A 20 3.62 -7.32 5.98
N MET A 21 3.59 -7.63 7.27
CA MET A 21 3.22 -8.97 7.73
C MET A 21 1.77 -9.31 7.37
N CYS A 22 0.87 -8.35 7.50
CA CYS A 22 -0.54 -8.52 7.12
C CYS A 22 -0.66 -8.81 5.61
N LEU A 23 -0.07 -7.99 4.78
CA LEU A 23 -0.15 -8.13 3.32
C LEU A 23 0.48 -9.45 2.84
N LYS A 24 1.57 -9.85 3.46
CA LYS A 24 2.20 -11.14 3.16
C LYS A 24 1.33 -12.31 3.59
N SER A 25 0.76 -12.26 4.79
CA SER A 25 -0.04 -13.36 5.34
C SER A 25 -1.39 -13.51 4.64
N VAL A 26 -2.05 -12.39 4.34
CA VAL A 26 -3.42 -12.40 3.78
C VAL A 26 -3.42 -12.57 2.27
N PHE A 27 -2.51 -11.91 1.56
CA PHE A 27 -2.51 -11.83 0.10
C PHE A 27 -1.24 -12.37 -0.56
N SER A 28 -0.29 -12.88 0.21
CA SER A 28 0.98 -13.41 -0.31
C SER A 28 1.81 -12.35 -1.05
N ALA A 29 1.78 -11.10 -0.58
CA ALA A 29 2.63 -10.06 -1.12
C ALA A 29 4.10 -10.46 -0.98
N ASP A 30 4.87 -10.30 -2.05
CA ASP A 30 6.29 -10.64 -2.07
C ASP A 30 7.15 -9.52 -1.50
N LEU A 31 6.77 -8.28 -1.76
CA LEU A 31 7.43 -7.10 -1.22
C LEU A 31 6.48 -5.90 -1.22
N CYS A 32 6.87 -4.85 -0.54
CA CYS A 32 6.13 -3.59 -0.55
C CYS A 32 7.05 -2.46 -1.02
N ASN A 33 6.55 -1.64 -1.95
CA ASN A 33 7.23 -0.42 -2.34
C ASN A 33 6.71 0.73 -1.48
N TRP A 34 7.60 1.38 -0.76
CA TRP A 34 7.30 2.53 0.08
C TRP A 34 7.85 3.79 -0.56
N SER A 35 7.07 4.87 -0.55
CA SER A 35 7.53 6.14 -1.12
C SER A 35 6.95 7.33 -0.38
N CYS A 36 7.73 8.41 -0.32
CA CYS A 36 7.34 9.69 0.24
C CYS A 36 7.79 10.79 -0.74
N LEU A 37 7.00 11.01 -1.80
CA LEU A 37 7.42 11.87 -2.90
C LEU A 37 7.05 13.34 -2.72
N MET A 38 5.89 13.65 -2.16
CA MET A 38 5.44 15.01 -1.85
C MET A 38 5.24 15.95 -3.04
N ASN A 39 5.53 15.52 -4.25
CA ASN A 39 5.58 16.39 -5.43
C ASN A 39 4.24 17.01 -5.81
N SER A 40 3.14 16.28 -5.62
CA SER A 40 1.80 16.71 -6.04
C SER A 40 1.33 17.98 -5.33
N PHE A 41 1.79 18.24 -4.11
CA PHE A 41 1.39 19.41 -3.35
C PHE A 41 1.81 20.70 -4.04
N PHE A 42 2.93 20.68 -4.75
CA PHE A 42 3.50 21.85 -5.39
C PHE A 42 2.91 22.16 -6.75
N LYS A 43 1.93 21.38 -7.20
CA LYS A 43 1.10 21.70 -8.37
C LYS A 43 -0.03 22.65 -8.03
N GLU A 44 -0.37 22.79 -6.76
CA GLU A 44 -1.44 23.68 -6.31
C GLU A 44 -0.94 25.12 -6.18
N PRO A 45 -1.80 26.15 -6.45
CA PRO A 45 -1.41 27.56 -6.30
C PRO A 45 -0.98 27.92 -4.88
N GLU A 46 -1.60 27.31 -3.87
CA GLU A 46 -1.28 27.51 -2.46
C GLU A 46 -0.97 26.16 -1.82
N PRO A 47 0.25 25.64 -2.01
CA PRO A 47 0.60 24.33 -1.51
C PRO A 47 0.59 24.27 0.02
N CYS A 48 -0.04 23.23 0.56
CA CYS A 48 -0.04 22.95 2.00
C CYS A 48 0.52 21.53 2.20
N PRO A 49 1.81 21.32 2.02
CA PRO A 49 2.40 19.98 2.09
C PRO A 49 2.37 19.42 3.50
N HIS A 50 1.97 18.17 3.62
CA HIS A 50 2.08 17.41 4.85
C HIS A 50 2.70 16.05 4.53
N LEU A 51 3.42 15.49 5.50
CA LEU A 51 4.07 14.20 5.31
C LEU A 51 3.01 13.12 5.04
N HIS A 52 3.17 12.42 3.94
CA HIS A 52 2.41 11.23 3.62
C HIS A 52 3.29 10.19 2.96
N ILE A 53 2.96 8.92 3.17
CA ILE A 53 3.75 7.81 2.66
C ILE A 53 2.79 6.87 1.94
N HIS A 54 3.18 6.48 0.74
CA HIS A 54 2.46 5.48 -0.04
C HIS A 54 3.10 4.12 0.15
N VAL A 55 2.27 3.09 0.28
CA VAL A 55 2.71 1.71 0.24
C VAL A 55 1.99 0.98 -0.89
N ARG A 56 2.76 0.28 -1.70
CA ARG A 56 2.24 -0.56 -2.78
C ARG A 56 2.78 -1.96 -2.62
N PRO A 57 1.93 -2.91 -2.21
CA PRO A 57 2.35 -4.31 -2.19
C PRO A 57 2.54 -4.82 -3.61
N ARG A 58 3.57 -5.63 -3.79
CA ARG A 58 3.91 -6.18 -5.10
C ARG A 58 3.79 -7.70 -5.05
N TYR A 59 3.31 -8.27 -6.15
CA TYR A 59 2.92 -9.68 -6.21
C TYR A 59 3.57 -10.38 -7.41
N ARG A 60 4.31 -11.44 -7.13
CA ARG A 60 4.81 -12.33 -8.18
C ARG A 60 3.69 -13.18 -8.76
N ASN A 61 2.77 -13.62 -7.92
CA ASN A 61 1.65 -14.48 -8.29
C ASN A 61 0.33 -13.70 -8.23
N PRO A 62 -0.66 -14.06 -9.07
CA PRO A 62 -1.97 -13.41 -9.02
C PRO A 62 -2.65 -13.54 -7.64
N VAL A 63 -3.44 -12.55 -7.29
CA VAL A 63 -4.28 -12.54 -6.10
C VAL A 63 -5.74 -12.74 -6.54
N VAL A 64 -6.43 -13.66 -5.90
CA VAL A 64 -7.85 -13.94 -6.18
C VAL A 64 -8.71 -13.41 -5.05
N ILE A 65 -9.69 -12.57 -5.41
CA ILE A 65 -10.64 -11.96 -4.48
C ILE A 65 -12.05 -12.15 -5.05
N ASN A 66 -12.92 -12.86 -4.32
CA ASN A 66 -14.28 -13.18 -4.74
C ASN A 66 -14.34 -13.79 -6.16
N GLY A 67 -13.37 -14.65 -6.50
CA GLY A 67 -13.27 -15.27 -7.82
C GLY A 67 -12.65 -14.41 -8.91
N ASN A 68 -12.38 -13.13 -8.64
CA ASN A 68 -11.70 -12.23 -9.57
C ASN A 68 -10.20 -12.28 -9.36
N THR A 69 -9.46 -12.36 -10.46
CA THR A 69 -8.00 -12.48 -10.44
C THR A 69 -7.36 -11.13 -10.74
N TYR A 70 -6.43 -10.73 -9.88
CA TYR A 70 -5.64 -9.50 -10.02
C TYR A 70 -4.17 -9.84 -10.14
N SER A 71 -3.48 -9.26 -11.11
CA SER A 71 -2.08 -9.55 -11.40
C SER A 71 -1.25 -8.28 -11.38
N ASP A 72 0.00 -8.39 -10.88
CA ASP A 72 1.00 -7.35 -10.95
C ASP A 72 1.91 -7.64 -12.16
N ASP A 73 1.52 -7.14 -13.32
CA ASP A 73 2.23 -7.40 -14.58
C ASP A 73 3.61 -6.74 -14.63
N SER A 74 3.87 -5.80 -13.73
CA SER A 74 5.14 -5.08 -13.64
C SER A 74 6.04 -5.59 -12.52
N PHE A 75 5.73 -6.75 -11.93
CA PHE A 75 6.55 -7.29 -10.82
C PHE A 75 8.03 -7.39 -11.24
N GLY A 76 8.90 -6.95 -10.35
CA GLY A 76 10.34 -6.85 -10.63
C GLY A 76 10.75 -5.53 -11.25
N HIS A 77 9.78 -4.67 -11.62
CA HIS A 77 9.99 -3.35 -12.20
C HIS A 77 9.15 -2.33 -11.45
N HIS A 78 9.39 -1.06 -11.71
CA HIS A 78 8.56 0.01 -11.17
C HIS A 78 7.12 -0.14 -11.72
N TYR A 79 6.13 0.03 -10.84
CA TYR A 79 4.73 -0.06 -11.26
C TYR A 79 4.37 1.04 -12.26
N SER A 80 3.43 0.74 -13.18
CA SER A 80 2.93 1.71 -14.14
C SER A 80 1.56 2.23 -13.69
N THR A 81 1.41 3.56 -13.59
CA THR A 81 0.12 4.19 -13.30
C THR A 81 -0.85 4.12 -14.48
N LYS A 82 -0.35 3.78 -15.67
CA LYS A 82 -1.16 3.66 -16.89
C LYS A 82 -1.88 2.33 -17.02
N LYS A 83 -1.55 1.35 -16.19
CA LYS A 83 -2.09 -0.01 -16.24
C LYS A 83 -2.86 -0.39 -14.98
N SER A 84 -3.56 0.56 -14.36
CA SER A 84 -4.38 0.23 -13.20
C SER A 84 -5.66 -0.46 -13.64
N ALA A 85 -5.94 -1.62 -13.05
CA ALA A 85 -7.22 -2.30 -13.22
C ALA A 85 -8.19 -1.81 -12.14
N PRO A 86 -9.43 -1.46 -12.51
CA PRO A 86 -10.43 -1.08 -11.51
C PRO A 86 -10.77 -2.29 -10.64
N ILE A 87 -11.00 -2.04 -9.36
CA ILE A 87 -11.46 -3.04 -8.41
C ILE A 87 -12.92 -2.73 -8.05
N SER A 88 -13.76 -3.77 -7.97
CA SER A 88 -15.16 -3.61 -7.57
C SER A 88 -15.27 -3.22 -6.10
N ILE A 89 -16.41 -2.61 -5.73
CA ILE A 89 -16.68 -2.25 -4.32
C ILE A 89 -16.72 -3.51 -3.46
N GLU A 90 -17.30 -4.59 -3.96
CA GLU A 90 -17.37 -5.87 -3.26
C GLU A 90 -15.98 -6.43 -2.97
N ASP A 91 -15.09 -6.36 -3.94
CA ASP A 91 -13.71 -6.83 -3.78
C ASP A 91 -12.92 -5.94 -2.82
N MET A 92 -13.11 -4.61 -2.89
CA MET A 92 -12.52 -3.69 -1.92
C MET A 92 -12.96 -4.00 -0.50
N GLN A 93 -14.25 -4.27 -0.30
CA GLN A 93 -14.79 -4.65 1.01
C GLN A 93 -14.20 -5.97 1.50
N ALA A 94 -14.04 -6.95 0.62
CA ALA A 94 -13.42 -8.23 0.97
C ALA A 94 -11.97 -8.05 1.41
N VAL A 95 -11.21 -7.22 0.71
CA VAL A 95 -9.83 -6.86 1.10
C VAL A 95 -9.81 -6.23 2.48
N PHE A 96 -10.66 -5.25 2.70
CA PHE A 96 -10.76 -4.55 3.99
C PHE A 96 -11.07 -5.52 5.14
N ILE A 97 -12.08 -6.37 4.95
CA ILE A 97 -12.50 -7.32 5.99
C ILE A 97 -11.38 -8.31 6.29
N ARG A 98 -10.72 -8.86 5.28
CA ARG A 98 -9.63 -9.82 5.46
C ARG A 98 -8.44 -9.21 6.19
N MET A 99 -8.06 -7.99 5.84
CA MET A 99 -6.97 -7.27 6.52
C MET A 99 -7.34 -6.95 7.96
N LYS A 100 -8.54 -6.40 8.17
CA LYS A 100 -9.01 -6.04 9.51
C LYS A 100 -9.08 -7.26 10.43
N SER A 101 -9.58 -8.38 9.93
CA SER A 101 -9.63 -9.63 10.68
C SER A 101 -8.24 -10.10 11.12
N TRP A 102 -7.27 -10.04 10.23
CA TRP A 102 -5.89 -10.40 10.55
C TRP A 102 -5.29 -9.44 11.58
N LEU A 103 -5.49 -8.14 11.41
CA LEU A 103 -4.94 -7.11 12.30
C LEU A 103 -5.52 -7.17 13.72
N ASN A 104 -6.74 -7.69 13.86
CA ASN A 104 -7.43 -7.83 15.15
C ASN A 104 -7.30 -9.22 15.78
N SER A 105 -6.59 -10.11 15.14
CA SER A 105 -6.39 -11.48 15.67
C SER A 105 -5.30 -11.58 16.73
#